data_1e0f35f41f9a3ce1f20883f49cafa8b1
#
_entry.id   1e0f35f41f9a3ce1f20883f49cafa8b1
#
_cell.length_a   1.000
_cell.length_b   1.000
_cell.length_c   1.000
_cell.angle_alpha   90.00
_cell.angle_beta   90.00
_cell.angle_gamma   90.00
#
_symmetry.space_group_name_H-M   'P 1'
#
loop_
_entity.id
_entity.type
_entity.pdbx_description
1 polymer ?
#
loop_
_entity_poly.entity_id
_entity_poly.type
_entity_poly.pdbx_seq_one_letter_code
_entity_poly.pdbx_strand_id
1 'polypeptide(L)'
;SENIEAIEFLKRVNEIVHSEHAGAITVAEESTTFAGVTKPVAEGGLGFDFKWNLGWMHDTLDYLKEDPINRKYHHNKMTFPSMFQFTEKFMLVYSHDEVVHGKSPMVGKMGSGYWDDKIATLRALYAYMWMWPGKKTLFMGDEIAQGHEWRYDESLEWSLLKYIQHEGVRRVVSDAAKLYLEDPKLA
;
A
#
# COMPACT_ATOMS: atom_id res chain seq x y z
N SER A 1 -26.38 9.72 -2.33
CA SER A 1 -27.10 8.74 -3.17
C SER A 1 -26.12 8.07 -4.11
N GLU A 2 -26.21 6.77 -4.26
CA GLU A 2 -25.41 6.01 -5.21
C GLU A 2 -25.75 6.42 -6.64
N ASN A 3 -24.72 6.44 -7.49
CA ASN A 3 -24.89 6.65 -8.93
C ASN A 3 -25.03 5.28 -9.60
N ILE A 4 -26.29 4.91 -9.89
CA ILE A 4 -26.63 3.56 -10.42
C ILE A 4 -26.01 3.34 -11.79
N GLU A 5 -25.99 4.38 -12.66
CA GLU A 5 -25.39 4.28 -13.99
C GLU A 5 -23.87 4.02 -13.92
N ALA A 6 -23.17 4.65 -12.99
CA ALA A 6 -21.76 4.42 -12.77
C ALA A 6 -21.49 2.99 -12.21
N ILE A 7 -22.34 2.51 -11.31
CA ILE A 7 -22.26 1.15 -10.79
C ILE A 7 -22.41 0.11 -11.90
N GLU A 8 -23.44 0.26 -12.73
CA GLU A 8 -23.68 -0.67 -13.86
C GLU A 8 -22.56 -0.59 -14.92
N PHE A 9 -22.05 0.60 -15.18
CA PHE A 9 -20.88 0.77 -16.04
C PHE A 9 -19.66 0.01 -15.52
N LEU A 10 -19.31 0.14 -14.23
CA LEU A 10 -18.16 -0.54 -13.61
C LEU A 10 -18.33 -2.07 -13.66
N LYS A 11 -19.51 -2.59 -13.34
CA LYS A 11 -19.81 -4.02 -13.47
C LYS A 11 -19.57 -4.50 -14.90
N ARG A 12 -20.09 -3.78 -15.89
CA ARG A 12 -19.93 -4.14 -17.29
C ARG A 12 -18.49 -4.10 -17.76
N VAL A 13 -17.70 -3.11 -17.32
CA VAL A 13 -16.26 -3.05 -17.61
C VAL A 13 -15.55 -4.29 -17.07
N ASN A 14 -15.79 -4.66 -15.80
CA ASN A 14 -15.14 -5.82 -15.19
C ASN A 14 -15.55 -7.14 -15.90
N GLU A 15 -16.83 -7.31 -16.27
CA GLU A 15 -17.27 -8.46 -17.04
C GLU A 15 -16.55 -8.58 -18.40
N ILE A 16 -16.42 -7.46 -19.13
CA ILE A 16 -15.74 -7.44 -20.43
C ILE A 16 -14.26 -7.77 -20.27
N VAL A 17 -13.57 -7.10 -19.31
CA VAL A 17 -12.15 -7.36 -19.08
C VAL A 17 -11.91 -8.84 -18.80
N HIS A 18 -12.68 -9.44 -17.90
CA HIS A 18 -12.48 -10.85 -17.52
C HIS A 18 -12.88 -11.85 -18.62
N SER A 19 -13.85 -11.49 -19.48
CA SER A 19 -14.28 -12.38 -20.57
C SER A 19 -13.38 -12.30 -21.80
N GLU A 20 -12.83 -11.12 -22.11
CA GLU A 20 -12.11 -10.89 -23.37
C GLU A 20 -10.58 -10.83 -23.20
N HIS A 21 -10.08 -10.59 -21.97
CA HIS A 21 -8.67 -10.39 -21.68
C HIS A 21 -8.18 -11.33 -20.57
N ALA A 22 -7.99 -12.60 -20.90
CA ALA A 22 -7.52 -13.62 -19.97
C ALA A 22 -6.21 -13.18 -19.25
N GLY A 23 -6.23 -13.18 -17.92
CA GLY A 23 -5.09 -12.79 -17.07
C GLY A 23 -4.99 -11.29 -16.77
N ALA A 24 -5.84 -10.44 -17.39
CA ALA A 24 -5.98 -9.05 -16.96
C ALA A 24 -6.71 -8.99 -15.61
N ILE A 25 -6.28 -8.04 -14.77
CA ILE A 25 -6.92 -7.76 -13.48
C ILE A 25 -7.39 -6.31 -13.44
N THR A 26 -8.44 -6.07 -12.65
CA THR A 26 -8.94 -4.73 -12.36
C THR A 26 -8.80 -4.43 -10.87
N VAL A 27 -8.35 -3.22 -10.55
CA VAL A 27 -8.11 -2.80 -9.17
C VAL A 27 -8.87 -1.50 -8.91
N ALA A 28 -9.68 -1.49 -7.87
CA ALA A 28 -10.44 -0.30 -7.49
C ALA A 28 -9.65 0.58 -6.53
N GLU A 29 -9.52 1.86 -6.85
CA GLU A 29 -9.20 2.90 -5.87
C GLU A 29 -10.51 3.46 -5.32
N GLU A 30 -10.88 3.02 -4.13
CA GLU A 30 -12.17 3.35 -3.53
C GLU A 30 -12.03 3.33 -2.00
N SER A 31 -12.38 4.43 -1.33
CA SER A 31 -12.17 4.64 0.10
C SER A 31 -13.47 4.68 0.92
N THR A 32 -14.62 4.52 0.27
CA THR A 32 -15.91 4.57 0.97
C THR A 32 -16.27 3.23 1.62
N THR A 33 -17.40 3.20 2.30
CA THR A 33 -17.97 1.99 2.88
C THR A 33 -18.82 1.18 1.90
N PHE A 34 -18.71 1.42 0.58
CA PHE A 34 -19.42 0.64 -0.42
C PHE A 34 -18.99 -0.83 -0.33
N ALA A 35 -19.96 -1.72 -0.10
CA ALA A 35 -19.71 -3.14 0.12
C ALA A 35 -19.66 -3.92 -1.18
N GLY A 36 -18.79 -4.94 -1.25
CA GLY A 36 -18.76 -5.87 -2.36
C GLY A 36 -18.08 -5.33 -3.62
N VAL A 37 -17.12 -4.42 -3.48
CA VAL A 37 -16.31 -3.93 -4.59
C VAL A 37 -15.60 -5.09 -5.30
N THR A 38 -15.04 -6.03 -4.54
CA THR A 38 -14.33 -7.21 -5.06
C THR A 38 -15.18 -8.48 -5.12
N LYS A 39 -16.45 -8.37 -4.80
CA LYS A 39 -17.40 -9.47 -4.92
C LYS A 39 -17.78 -9.67 -6.40
N PRO A 40 -17.94 -10.93 -6.88
CA PRO A 40 -18.37 -11.19 -8.25
C PRO A 40 -19.68 -10.48 -8.61
N VAL A 41 -19.80 -10.04 -9.87
CA VAL A 41 -21.03 -9.37 -10.38
C VAL A 41 -22.25 -10.29 -10.22
N ALA A 42 -22.10 -11.59 -10.52
CA ALA A 42 -23.15 -12.58 -10.36
C ALA A 42 -23.67 -12.73 -8.92
N GLU A 43 -22.88 -12.29 -7.93
CA GLU A 43 -23.23 -12.30 -6.51
C GLU A 43 -23.64 -10.90 -6.00
N GLY A 44 -23.83 -9.94 -6.90
CA GLY A 44 -24.26 -8.58 -6.59
C GLY A 44 -23.13 -7.60 -6.29
N GLY A 45 -21.86 -7.97 -6.50
CA GLY A 45 -20.71 -7.09 -6.35
C GLY A 45 -20.38 -6.29 -7.61
N LEU A 46 -19.26 -5.52 -7.58
CA LEU A 46 -18.77 -4.77 -8.73
C LEU A 46 -17.82 -5.57 -9.63
N GLY A 47 -17.27 -6.70 -9.14
CA GLY A 47 -16.43 -7.60 -9.93
C GLY A 47 -14.97 -7.19 -10.07
N PHE A 48 -14.46 -6.24 -9.29
CA PHE A 48 -13.02 -5.95 -9.26
C PHE A 48 -12.24 -7.12 -8.65
N ASP A 49 -11.02 -7.33 -9.13
CA ASP A 49 -10.13 -8.35 -8.57
C ASP A 49 -9.58 -7.94 -7.22
N PHE A 50 -9.24 -6.66 -7.07
CA PHE A 50 -8.72 -6.09 -5.82
C PHE A 50 -9.27 -4.69 -5.57
N LYS A 51 -9.17 -4.28 -4.30
CA LYS A 51 -9.44 -2.92 -3.84
C LYS A 51 -8.24 -2.40 -3.05
N TRP A 52 -7.82 -1.17 -3.28
CA TRP A 52 -6.80 -0.53 -2.45
C TRP A 52 -7.26 -0.42 -1.00
N ASN A 53 -6.39 -0.80 -0.07
CA ASN A 53 -6.66 -0.65 1.36
C ASN A 53 -6.18 0.71 1.86
N LEU A 54 -6.92 1.76 1.50
CA LEU A 54 -6.59 3.14 1.91
C LEU A 54 -6.73 3.33 3.42
N GLY A 55 -7.65 2.62 4.08
CA GLY A 55 -7.78 2.64 5.55
C GLY A 55 -6.52 2.14 6.24
N TRP A 56 -5.98 1.00 5.81
CA TRP A 56 -4.72 0.47 6.32
C TRP A 56 -3.55 1.43 6.08
N MET A 57 -3.48 2.03 4.91
CA MET A 57 -2.45 3.01 4.55
C MET A 57 -2.49 4.22 5.48
N HIS A 58 -3.68 4.82 5.66
CA HIS A 58 -3.84 5.96 6.56
C HIS A 58 -3.49 5.63 8.00
N ASP A 59 -4.01 4.54 8.55
CA ASP A 59 -3.80 4.14 9.93
C ASP A 59 -2.32 3.85 10.23
N THR A 60 -1.63 3.16 9.31
CA THR A 60 -0.19 2.87 9.48
C THR A 60 0.66 4.11 9.40
N LEU A 61 0.41 5.03 8.45
CA LEU A 61 1.14 6.28 8.34
C LEU A 61 0.86 7.19 9.54
N ASP A 62 -0.37 7.26 10.01
CA ASP A 62 -0.73 8.06 11.18
C ASP A 62 -0.07 7.53 12.46
N TYR A 63 0.05 6.21 12.61
CA TYR A 63 0.80 5.63 13.70
C TYR A 63 2.30 5.96 13.62
N LEU A 64 2.90 5.84 12.44
CA LEU A 64 4.34 6.01 12.28
C LEU A 64 4.80 7.47 12.26
N LYS A 65 3.90 8.42 11.98
CA LYS A 65 4.15 9.86 12.19
C LYS A 65 4.31 10.24 13.66
N GLU A 66 3.70 9.46 14.57
CA GLU A 66 3.83 9.73 16.00
C GLU A 66 5.28 9.64 16.45
N ASP A 67 5.66 10.49 17.40
CA ASP A 67 6.93 10.35 18.09
C ASP A 67 7.02 8.95 18.73
N PRO A 68 8.15 8.24 18.58
CA PRO A 68 8.30 6.87 19.10
C PRO A 68 7.89 6.70 20.56
N ILE A 69 8.12 7.73 21.41
CA ILE A 69 7.73 7.69 22.83
C ILE A 69 6.20 7.62 23.02
N ASN A 70 5.44 8.16 22.07
CA ASN A 70 3.97 8.22 22.10
C ASN A 70 3.31 7.01 21.45
N ARG A 71 4.00 6.25 20.60
CA ARG A 71 3.41 5.14 19.82
C ARG A 71 2.72 4.10 20.68
N LYS A 72 3.23 3.85 21.90
CA LYS A 72 2.61 2.91 22.85
C LYS A 72 1.17 3.27 23.23
N TYR A 73 0.77 4.53 23.12
CA TYR A 73 -0.60 4.99 23.41
C TYR A 73 -1.54 4.92 22.19
N HIS A 74 -0.99 4.67 21.01
CA HIS A 74 -1.73 4.68 19.74
C HIS A 74 -1.66 3.33 18.98
N HIS A 75 -1.27 2.26 19.67
CA HIS A 75 -1.07 0.94 19.06
C HIS A 75 -2.32 0.39 18.37
N ASN A 76 -3.51 0.83 18.80
CA ASN A 76 -4.78 0.51 18.16
C ASN A 76 -4.83 0.91 16.68
N LYS A 77 -4.11 1.94 16.23
CA LYS A 77 -4.01 2.32 14.81
C LYS A 77 -3.39 1.20 13.97
N MET A 78 -2.44 0.45 14.53
CA MET A 78 -1.84 -0.69 13.82
C MET A 78 -2.73 -1.94 13.80
N THR A 79 -3.58 -2.12 14.83
CA THR A 79 -4.40 -3.32 14.97
C THR A 79 -5.80 -3.16 14.43
N PHE A 80 -6.34 -1.96 14.38
CA PHE A 80 -7.71 -1.70 13.91
C PHE A 80 -7.98 -2.24 12.49
N PRO A 81 -7.08 -2.11 11.50
CA PRO A 81 -7.31 -2.65 10.17
C PRO A 81 -7.54 -4.17 10.12
N SER A 82 -7.11 -4.92 11.16
CA SER A 82 -7.34 -6.35 11.22
C SER A 82 -8.84 -6.74 11.29
N MET A 83 -9.68 -5.82 11.74
CA MET A 83 -11.12 -6.07 11.87
C MET A 83 -11.83 -6.16 10.51
N PHE A 84 -11.28 -5.58 9.46
CA PHE A 84 -11.89 -5.55 8.14
C PHE A 84 -11.02 -6.13 7.03
N GLN A 85 -9.84 -6.63 7.34
CA GLN A 85 -8.83 -7.09 6.36
C GLN A 85 -9.31 -8.18 5.38
N PHE A 86 -10.40 -8.89 5.70
CA PHE A 86 -10.98 -9.94 4.87
C PHE A 86 -12.37 -9.58 4.32
N THR A 87 -12.83 -8.35 4.47
CA THR A 87 -14.13 -7.91 3.94
C THR A 87 -14.10 -7.72 2.42
N GLU A 88 -12.93 -7.45 1.86
CA GLU A 88 -12.65 -7.33 0.43
C GLU A 88 -11.32 -8.03 0.11
N LYS A 89 -11.02 -8.22 -1.16
CA LYS A 89 -9.71 -8.67 -1.63
C LYS A 89 -8.78 -7.44 -1.70
N PHE A 90 -8.09 -7.16 -0.62
CA PHE A 90 -7.30 -5.94 -0.51
C PHE A 90 -5.94 -6.03 -1.17
N MET A 91 -5.52 -4.88 -1.74
CA MET A 91 -4.15 -4.56 -2.11
C MET A 91 -3.66 -3.45 -1.19
N LEU A 92 -2.62 -3.73 -0.39
CA LEU A 92 -1.96 -2.73 0.42
C LEU A 92 -1.18 -1.79 -0.48
N VAL A 93 -1.29 -0.51 -0.26
CA VAL A 93 -0.77 0.51 -1.17
C VAL A 93 -0.05 1.62 -0.43
N TYR A 94 1.14 1.96 -0.91
CA TYR A 94 1.74 3.27 -0.81
C TYR A 94 1.97 3.73 -2.24
N SER A 95 1.15 4.68 -2.69
CA SER A 95 1.11 5.15 -4.08
C SER A 95 1.92 6.44 -4.27
N HIS A 96 1.87 6.99 -5.48
CA HIS A 96 2.42 8.31 -5.76
C HIS A 96 1.79 9.39 -4.89
N ASP A 97 0.52 9.25 -4.54
CA ASP A 97 -0.20 10.24 -3.74
C ASP A 97 0.41 10.47 -2.35
N GLU A 98 1.12 9.49 -1.81
CA GLU A 98 1.79 9.65 -0.52
C GLU A 98 3.10 10.42 -0.63
N VAL A 99 3.71 10.55 -1.81
CA VAL A 99 5.10 11.04 -1.99
C VAL A 99 5.25 12.19 -2.98
N VAL A 100 4.17 12.91 -3.29
CA VAL A 100 4.15 14.05 -4.21
C VAL A 100 3.48 15.29 -3.57
N HIS A 101 3.63 16.44 -4.20
CA HIS A 101 2.88 17.67 -3.91
C HIS A 101 2.97 18.17 -2.45
N GLY A 102 4.17 18.19 -1.87
CA GLY A 102 4.41 18.71 -0.52
C GLY A 102 4.05 17.71 0.60
N LYS A 103 3.85 16.44 0.26
CA LYS A 103 3.51 15.39 1.24
C LYS A 103 4.71 14.71 1.89
N SER A 104 5.95 15.04 1.47
CA SER A 104 7.21 14.44 1.92
C SER A 104 7.45 13.01 1.39
N PRO A 105 8.69 12.57 1.18
CA PRO A 105 8.99 11.18 0.84
C PRO A 105 8.62 10.23 2.00
N MET A 106 8.50 8.93 1.72
CA MET A 106 8.10 7.93 2.72
C MET A 106 8.97 7.96 3.97
N VAL A 107 10.29 8.07 3.82
CA VAL A 107 11.22 8.17 4.96
C VAL A 107 10.97 9.41 5.81
N GLY A 108 10.55 10.51 5.20
CA GLY A 108 10.21 11.76 5.89
C GLY A 108 9.01 11.64 6.83
N LYS A 109 8.10 10.67 6.57
CA LYS A 109 6.88 10.42 7.35
C LYS A 109 7.13 9.59 8.63
N MET A 110 8.33 9.08 8.83
CA MET A 110 8.64 8.09 9.89
C MET A 110 8.86 8.71 11.27
N GLY A 111 8.05 9.70 11.64
CA GLY A 111 8.09 10.34 12.95
C GLY A 111 9.27 11.29 13.16
N SER A 112 9.53 11.62 14.41
CA SER A 112 10.70 12.41 14.85
C SER A 112 11.95 11.52 14.94
N GLY A 113 13.12 12.14 14.99
CA GLY A 113 14.39 11.44 15.17
C GLY A 113 15.40 11.71 14.07
N TYR A 114 16.56 11.10 14.23
CA TYR A 114 17.63 11.17 13.23
C TYR A 114 17.29 10.35 11.98
N TRP A 115 17.98 10.60 10.90
CA TRP A 115 17.76 9.92 9.62
C TRP A 115 17.82 8.40 9.74
N ASP A 116 18.79 7.88 10.49
CA ASP A 116 18.95 6.44 10.70
C ASP A 116 17.76 5.82 11.44
N ASP A 117 17.14 6.52 12.40
CA ASP A 117 15.94 6.08 13.11
C ASP A 117 14.74 6.04 12.17
N LYS A 118 14.62 7.03 11.30
CA LYS A 118 13.55 7.07 10.28
C LYS A 118 13.69 5.91 9.28
N ILE A 119 14.90 5.64 8.81
CA ILE A 119 15.19 4.50 7.93
C ILE A 119 14.91 3.17 8.64
N ALA A 120 15.28 3.03 9.91
CA ALA A 120 14.96 1.84 10.69
C ALA A 120 13.44 1.64 10.83
N THR A 121 12.70 2.73 11.08
CA THR A 121 11.24 2.71 11.14
C THR A 121 10.62 2.34 9.79
N LEU A 122 11.13 2.88 8.68
CA LEU A 122 10.66 2.55 7.33
C LEU A 122 10.87 1.06 7.01
N ARG A 123 12.02 0.48 7.38
CA ARG A 123 12.25 -0.97 7.24
C ARG A 123 11.23 -1.80 8.02
N ALA A 124 10.92 -1.38 9.24
CA ALA A 124 9.91 -2.05 10.06
C ALA A 124 8.51 -1.96 9.41
N LEU A 125 8.16 -0.80 8.83
CA LEU A 125 6.91 -0.63 8.10
C LEU A 125 6.82 -1.58 6.91
N TYR A 126 7.87 -1.69 6.09
CA TYR A 126 7.84 -2.58 4.93
C TYR A 126 7.80 -4.05 5.35
N ALA A 127 8.56 -4.46 6.37
CA ALA A 127 8.43 -5.81 6.90
C ALA A 127 7.00 -6.10 7.37
N TYR A 128 6.38 -5.18 8.09
CA TYR A 128 4.98 -5.27 8.51
C TYR A 128 4.02 -5.37 7.33
N MET A 129 4.20 -4.54 6.29
CA MET A 129 3.39 -4.57 5.08
C MET A 129 3.43 -5.94 4.39
N TRP A 130 4.63 -6.55 4.26
CA TRP A 130 4.77 -7.86 3.62
C TRP A 130 4.14 -9.00 4.43
N MET A 131 4.14 -8.89 5.76
CA MET A 131 3.51 -9.88 6.64
C MET A 131 2.00 -9.70 6.79
N TRP A 132 1.45 -8.55 6.39
CA TRP A 132 0.02 -8.30 6.44
C TRP A 132 -0.71 -8.99 5.28
N PRO A 133 -1.95 -9.53 5.48
CA PRO A 133 -2.74 -10.12 4.40
C PRO A 133 -3.02 -9.14 3.25
N GLY A 134 -3.08 -9.67 2.03
CA GLY A 134 -3.40 -8.90 0.82
C GLY A 134 -2.21 -8.73 -0.13
N LYS A 135 -2.48 -8.21 -1.33
CA LYS A 135 -1.45 -7.88 -2.32
C LYS A 135 -0.70 -6.61 -1.93
N LYS A 136 0.48 -6.37 -2.50
CA LYS A 136 1.39 -5.29 -2.11
C LYS A 136 1.69 -4.37 -3.27
N THR A 137 1.68 -3.06 -3.02
CA THR A 137 2.09 -2.04 -3.99
C THR A 137 2.94 -0.99 -3.31
N LEU A 138 4.17 -0.81 -3.78
CA LEU A 138 5.05 0.31 -3.45
C LEU A 138 5.25 1.17 -4.68
N PHE A 139 5.22 2.48 -4.50
CA PHE A 139 5.56 3.39 -5.57
C PHE A 139 7.09 3.46 -5.76
N MET A 140 7.52 3.70 -7.00
CA MET A 140 8.94 3.73 -7.38
C MET A 140 9.75 4.74 -6.55
N GLY A 141 10.90 4.29 -6.04
CA GLY A 141 11.77 5.07 -5.16
C GLY A 141 11.56 4.81 -3.67
N ASP A 142 10.40 4.31 -3.26
CA ASP A 142 10.12 3.97 -1.86
C ASP A 142 11.01 2.82 -1.38
N GLU A 143 11.28 1.85 -2.26
CA GLU A 143 12.13 0.69 -1.99
C GLU A 143 13.60 1.03 -1.73
N ILE A 144 14.04 2.22 -2.13
CA ILE A 144 15.40 2.73 -1.85
C ILE A 144 15.40 3.86 -0.82
N ALA A 145 14.26 4.15 -0.21
CA ALA A 145 14.06 5.25 0.72
C ALA A 145 14.50 6.60 0.14
N GLN A 146 14.02 6.93 -1.07
CA GLN A 146 14.35 8.20 -1.74
C GLN A 146 14.19 9.38 -0.78
N GLY A 147 15.15 10.31 -0.81
CA GLY A 147 15.24 11.40 0.17
C GLY A 147 14.35 12.60 -0.12
N HIS A 148 13.86 12.73 -1.35
CA HIS A 148 12.92 13.76 -1.77
C HIS A 148 11.65 13.16 -2.36
N GLU A 149 10.63 14.00 -2.54
CA GLU A 149 9.39 13.61 -3.22
C GLU A 149 9.67 13.16 -4.65
N TRP A 150 8.86 12.23 -5.13
CA TRP A 150 8.97 11.79 -6.51
C TRP A 150 8.66 12.93 -7.50
N ARG A 151 9.44 12.99 -8.56
CA ARG A 151 9.30 13.94 -9.64
C ARG A 151 9.36 13.24 -10.99
N TYR A 152 8.41 13.57 -11.86
CA TYR A 152 8.31 12.95 -13.19
C TYR A 152 9.44 13.38 -14.16
N ASP A 153 10.09 14.51 -13.88
CA ASP A 153 11.13 15.12 -14.72
C ASP A 153 12.56 14.77 -14.26
N GLU A 154 12.70 13.94 -13.23
CA GLU A 154 13.98 13.54 -12.67
C GLU A 154 14.11 12.00 -12.59
N SER A 155 15.34 11.51 -12.62
CA SER A 155 15.64 10.11 -12.31
C SER A 155 15.51 9.86 -10.82
N LEU A 156 15.18 8.61 -10.44
CA LEU A 156 15.27 8.18 -9.05
C LEU A 156 16.70 8.33 -8.53
N GLU A 157 16.84 8.54 -7.22
CA GLU A 157 18.13 8.74 -6.54
C GLU A 157 18.94 7.44 -6.38
N TRP A 158 19.20 6.71 -7.48
CA TRP A 158 19.92 5.42 -7.46
C TRP A 158 21.27 5.48 -6.74
N SER A 159 21.90 6.67 -6.68
CA SER A 159 23.14 6.89 -5.96
C SER A 159 23.03 6.66 -4.44
N LEU A 160 21.83 6.66 -3.88
CA LEU A 160 21.58 6.36 -2.47
C LEU A 160 21.96 4.93 -2.10
N LEU A 161 21.91 3.98 -3.05
CA LEU A 161 22.26 2.58 -2.80
C LEU A 161 23.73 2.33 -2.41
N LYS A 162 24.59 3.33 -2.58
CA LYS A 162 25.98 3.28 -2.04
C LYS A 162 26.03 3.40 -0.51
N TYR A 163 24.96 3.90 0.11
CA TYR A 163 24.85 4.01 1.56
C TYR A 163 24.16 2.80 2.14
N ILE A 164 24.75 2.23 3.21
CA ILE A 164 24.30 0.98 3.81
C ILE A 164 22.85 1.05 4.33
N GLN A 165 22.42 2.23 4.75
CA GLN A 165 21.06 2.46 5.25
C GLN A 165 20.02 2.25 4.14
N HIS A 166 20.23 2.85 2.97
CA HIS A 166 19.34 2.75 1.81
C HIS A 166 19.39 1.36 1.19
N GLU A 167 20.57 0.78 1.05
CA GLU A 167 20.72 -0.61 0.61
C GLU A 167 20.02 -1.57 1.59
N GLY A 168 20.03 -1.26 2.90
CA GLY A 168 19.29 -2.02 3.91
C GLY A 168 17.77 -1.97 3.72
N VAL A 169 17.19 -0.85 3.25
CA VAL A 169 15.76 -0.77 2.89
C VAL A 169 15.47 -1.65 1.68
N ARG A 170 16.26 -1.50 0.61
CA ARG A 170 16.12 -2.31 -0.60
C ARG A 170 16.18 -3.81 -0.31
N ARG A 171 17.09 -4.24 0.56
CA ARG A 171 17.18 -5.64 0.98
C ARG A 171 15.94 -6.11 1.71
N VAL A 172 15.41 -5.34 2.67
CA VAL A 172 14.17 -5.71 3.36
C VAL A 172 13.03 -5.90 2.37
N VAL A 173 12.86 -4.99 1.41
CA VAL A 173 11.82 -5.11 0.37
C VAL A 173 12.05 -6.36 -0.48
N SER A 174 13.29 -6.59 -0.94
CA SER A 174 13.63 -7.73 -1.78
C SER A 174 13.43 -9.07 -1.05
N ASP A 175 13.94 -9.19 0.17
CA ASP A 175 13.87 -10.43 0.95
C ASP A 175 12.43 -10.74 1.37
N ALA A 176 11.67 -9.71 1.79
CA ALA A 176 10.27 -9.87 2.15
C ALA A 176 9.40 -10.23 0.93
N ALA A 177 9.66 -9.63 -0.24
CA ALA A 177 8.98 -9.96 -1.48
C ALA A 177 9.28 -11.42 -1.92
N LYS A 178 10.53 -11.86 -1.75
CA LYS A 178 10.91 -13.25 -2.02
C LYS A 178 10.15 -14.23 -1.12
N LEU A 179 10.14 -13.99 0.18
CA LEU A 179 9.37 -14.82 1.13
C LEU A 179 7.87 -14.83 0.77
N TYR A 180 7.31 -13.69 0.42
CA TYR A 180 5.92 -13.57 0.01
C TYR A 180 5.59 -14.42 -1.24
N LEU A 181 6.51 -14.48 -2.21
CA LEU A 181 6.33 -15.28 -3.43
C LEU A 181 6.56 -16.78 -3.21
N GLU A 182 7.42 -17.15 -2.27
CA GLU A 182 7.78 -18.54 -1.98
C GLU A 182 6.80 -19.22 -1.01
N ASP A 183 6.11 -18.47 -0.15
CA ASP A 183 5.15 -19.02 0.80
C ASP A 183 3.69 -18.74 0.37
N PRO A 184 2.95 -19.77 -0.11
CA PRO A 184 1.56 -19.60 -0.52
C PRO A 184 0.61 -19.09 0.57
N LYS A 185 1.02 -19.12 1.85
CA LYS A 185 0.21 -18.61 2.96
C LYS A 185 0.32 -17.09 3.11
N LEU A 186 1.32 -16.48 2.49
CA LEU A 186 1.52 -15.03 2.51
C LEU A 186 0.96 -14.34 1.26
N ALA A 187 0.81 -15.07 0.15
CA ALA A 187 0.44 -14.54 -1.17
C ALA A 187 -1.09 -14.41 -1.40
#